data_0c07e2e78359d83fd7d5f792e63618f9
#
_entry.id   0c07e2e78359d83fd7d5f792e63618f9
#
_cell.length_a   1.000
_cell.length_b   1.000
_cell.length_c   1.000
_cell.angle_alpha   90.00
_cell.angle_beta   90.00
_cell.angle_gamma   90.00
#
_symmetry.space_group_name_H-M   'P 1'
#
loop_
_entity.id
_entity.type
_entity.pdbx_description
1 polymer ?
#
loop_
_entity_poly.entity_id
_entity_poly.type
_entity_poly.pdbx_seq_one_letter_code
_entity_poly.pdbx_strand_id
1 'polypeptide(L)'
;MIEIKNLKKNYGKFVAIDDFNLEIKEGKTYGILGRVNSGGTTIFNILCNYTFQEDGTVLIDGKAPENARDLIYMCPKMEFYNGYTLRQVLKTISEFNSEFDLDYALELCESFKIDLDSKFKAEENVQNCTIFRTIVTICMNKKYLLFNKPEIGLSSLDIRKLSDILMGNYRRRGYTPIIHSKNANYFFDYLDFIIIIKDKKVVLFESREKLKKMVYSISGSVDLIGSAVKDRNVLAIRTLKNFSKLKIAYILANDEDEVRAHASRTVSLKELYEAITASEEGGR
;
A
#
# COMPACT_ATOMS: atom_id res chain seq x y z
N MET A 1 9.21 -5.74 13.92
CA MET A 1 7.72 -5.70 13.88
C MET A 1 7.26 -4.26 14.03
N ILE A 2 6.26 -3.81 13.25
CA ILE A 2 5.59 -2.51 13.46
C ILE A 2 4.24 -2.79 14.13
N GLU A 3 3.96 -2.11 15.23
CA GLU A 3 2.72 -2.21 15.99
C GLU A 3 2.05 -0.85 16.07
N ILE A 4 0.76 -0.79 15.72
CA ILE A 4 -0.07 0.40 15.82
C ILE A 4 -1.33 0.00 16.57
N LYS A 5 -1.63 0.68 17.69
CA LYS A 5 -2.79 0.38 18.54
C LYS A 5 -3.57 1.65 18.83
N ASN A 6 -4.88 1.62 18.54
CA ASN A 6 -5.85 2.68 18.84
C ASN A 6 -5.41 4.07 18.34
N LEU A 7 -4.68 4.10 17.22
CA LEU A 7 -4.08 5.32 16.71
C LEU A 7 -5.14 6.32 16.29
N LYS A 8 -5.00 7.58 16.75
CA LYS A 8 -5.81 8.72 16.35
C LYS A 8 -4.94 9.88 15.88
N LYS A 9 -5.39 10.56 14.83
CA LYS A 9 -4.76 11.76 14.31
C LYS A 9 -5.76 12.69 13.66
N ASN A 10 -5.74 13.96 14.09
CA ASN A 10 -6.49 15.04 13.49
C ASN A 10 -5.55 16.11 12.93
N TYR A 11 -6.00 16.85 11.94
CA TYR A 11 -5.40 18.08 11.46
C TYR A 11 -6.46 19.20 11.61
N GLY A 12 -6.43 19.88 12.76
CA GLY A 12 -7.50 20.79 13.14
C GLY A 12 -8.85 20.04 13.24
N LYS A 13 -9.83 20.44 12.45
CA LYS A 13 -11.16 19.78 12.41
C LYS A 13 -11.21 18.52 11.52
N PHE A 14 -10.15 18.24 10.77
CA PHE A 14 -10.13 17.10 9.86
C PHE A 14 -9.60 15.86 10.57
N VAL A 15 -10.44 14.85 10.72
CA VAL A 15 -10.05 13.53 11.23
C VAL A 15 -9.29 12.80 10.11
N ALA A 16 -8.01 12.53 10.32
CA ALA A 16 -7.16 11.82 9.37
C ALA A 16 -7.10 10.32 9.66
N ILE A 17 -7.10 9.93 10.93
CA ILE A 17 -7.06 8.55 11.42
C ILE A 17 -7.95 8.49 12.67
N ASP A 18 -8.74 7.42 12.81
CA ASP A 18 -9.61 7.17 13.96
C ASP A 18 -9.61 5.69 14.32
N ASP A 19 -9.11 5.37 15.51
CA ASP A 19 -9.02 4.00 16.04
C ASP A 19 -8.36 3.01 15.05
N PHE A 20 -7.17 3.37 14.56
CA PHE A 20 -6.44 2.57 13.60
C PHE A 20 -5.55 1.56 14.31
N ASN A 21 -5.74 0.27 13.98
CA ASN A 21 -4.99 -0.85 14.55
C ASN A 21 -4.33 -1.64 13.41
N LEU A 22 -3.02 -1.90 13.52
CA LEU A 22 -2.27 -2.66 12.52
C LEU A 22 -1.03 -3.28 13.12
N GLU A 23 -0.75 -4.53 12.76
CA GLU A 23 0.50 -5.23 13.08
C GLU A 23 1.17 -5.66 11.77
N ILE A 24 2.44 -5.27 11.57
CA ILE A 24 3.25 -5.65 10.42
C ILE A 24 4.44 -6.47 10.89
N LYS A 25 4.49 -7.73 10.50
CA LYS A 25 5.61 -8.64 10.76
C LYS A 25 6.70 -8.46 9.72
N GLU A 26 7.96 -8.60 10.14
CA GLU A 26 9.10 -8.54 9.22
C GLU A 26 9.13 -9.73 8.25
N GLY A 27 9.85 -9.57 7.14
CA GLY A 27 10.05 -10.62 6.15
C GLY A 27 8.80 -10.98 5.34
N LYS A 28 7.82 -10.08 5.30
CA LYS A 28 6.61 -10.16 4.47
C LYS A 28 6.41 -8.87 3.70
N THR A 29 5.56 -8.92 2.68
CA THR A 29 5.25 -7.78 1.83
C THR A 29 3.80 -7.33 2.06
N TYR A 30 3.59 -6.02 2.21
CA TYR A 30 2.29 -5.47 2.58
C TYR A 30 1.82 -4.40 1.60
N GLY A 31 0.53 -4.46 1.27
CA GLY A 31 -0.15 -3.43 0.50
C GLY A 31 -1.26 -2.76 1.29
N ILE A 32 -1.21 -1.45 1.39
CA ILE A 32 -2.24 -0.62 2.00
C ILE A 32 -3.03 0.06 0.89
N LEU A 33 -4.28 -0.33 0.72
CA LEU A 33 -5.23 0.27 -0.22
C LEU A 33 -6.15 1.24 0.50
N GLY A 34 -6.21 2.47 0.03
CA GLY A 34 -7.10 3.47 0.59
C GLY A 34 -7.41 4.58 -0.39
N ARG A 35 -8.66 5.04 -0.43
CA ARG A 35 -9.04 6.20 -1.25
C ARG A 35 -8.33 7.47 -0.78
N VAL A 36 -8.45 8.53 -1.56
CA VAL A 36 -7.97 9.87 -1.16
C VAL A 36 -8.54 10.21 0.22
N ASN A 37 -7.70 10.73 1.10
CA ASN A 37 -8.04 11.06 2.49
C ASN A 37 -8.39 9.85 3.39
N SER A 38 -7.99 8.64 3.04
CA SER A 38 -8.17 7.44 3.90
C SER A 38 -7.28 7.40 5.14
N GLY A 39 -6.20 8.19 5.18
CA GLY A 39 -5.23 8.20 6.28
C GLY A 39 -3.88 7.53 5.96
N GLY A 40 -3.74 6.77 4.86
CA GLY A 40 -2.52 6.00 4.57
C GLY A 40 -1.22 6.81 4.53
N THR A 41 -1.24 8.01 3.93
CA THR A 41 -0.08 8.92 3.96
C THR A 41 0.21 9.41 5.39
N THR A 42 -0.82 9.69 6.18
CA THR A 42 -0.66 10.12 7.58
C THR A 42 -0.01 9.04 8.43
N ILE A 43 -0.38 7.76 8.23
CA ILE A 43 0.25 6.62 8.91
C ILE A 43 1.76 6.58 8.60
N PHE A 44 2.15 6.71 7.32
CA PHE A 44 3.56 6.73 6.95
C PHE A 44 4.30 7.94 7.55
N ASN A 45 3.67 9.11 7.59
CA ASN A 45 4.26 10.29 8.22
C ASN A 45 4.47 10.09 9.73
N ILE A 46 3.57 9.40 10.42
CA ILE A 46 3.73 9.08 11.86
C ILE A 46 4.86 8.06 12.04
N LEU A 47 4.89 6.98 11.24
CA LEU A 47 5.96 5.98 11.31
C LEU A 47 7.35 6.57 11.08
N CYS A 48 7.45 7.63 10.25
CA CYS A 48 8.72 8.31 9.97
C CYS A 48 8.98 9.54 10.85
N ASN A 49 8.17 9.73 11.88
CA ASN A 49 8.30 10.87 12.80
C ASN A 49 8.19 12.26 12.11
N TYR A 50 7.46 12.35 10.98
CA TYR A 50 7.17 13.63 10.33
C TYR A 50 5.97 14.33 10.94
N THR A 51 5.16 13.62 11.70
CA THR A 51 4.05 14.13 12.51
C THR A 51 3.79 13.17 13.67
N PHE A 52 3.16 13.66 14.73
CA PHE A 52 2.84 12.87 15.91
C PHE A 52 1.37 12.47 15.92
N GLN A 53 1.06 11.33 16.53
CA GLN A 53 -0.30 10.94 16.89
C GLN A 53 -0.86 11.82 18.01
N GLU A 54 -2.18 11.87 18.12
CA GLU A 54 -2.86 12.50 19.25
C GLU A 54 -3.18 11.49 20.35
N ASP A 55 -3.46 10.24 19.95
CA ASP A 55 -3.76 9.16 20.88
C ASP A 55 -3.30 7.82 20.26
N GLY A 56 -3.20 6.79 21.08
CA GLY A 56 -2.75 5.47 20.68
C GLY A 56 -1.23 5.29 20.76
N THR A 57 -0.80 4.11 20.38
CA THR A 57 0.62 3.71 20.47
C THR A 57 1.13 3.28 19.11
N VAL A 58 2.34 3.72 18.76
CA VAL A 58 3.08 3.30 17.55
C VAL A 58 4.47 2.84 17.98
N LEU A 59 4.82 1.60 17.67
CA LEU A 59 6.12 1.02 17.95
C LEU A 59 6.72 0.39 16.69
N ILE A 60 8.00 0.59 16.49
CA ILE A 60 8.82 -0.03 15.44
C ILE A 60 9.94 -0.79 16.13
N ASP A 61 9.89 -2.12 16.09
CA ASP A 61 10.78 -3.01 16.85
C ASP A 61 10.86 -2.63 18.36
N GLY A 62 9.70 -2.33 18.95
CA GLY A 62 9.57 -1.95 20.35
C GLY A 62 10.01 -0.51 20.68
N LYS A 63 10.40 0.29 19.68
CA LYS A 63 10.83 1.68 19.86
C LYS A 63 9.79 2.64 19.31
N ALA A 64 9.64 3.81 19.92
CA ALA A 64 8.84 4.89 19.36
C ALA A 64 9.45 5.40 18.03
N PRO A 65 8.64 5.99 17.12
CA PRO A 65 9.10 6.40 15.79
C PRO A 65 10.33 7.30 15.78
N GLU A 66 10.46 8.23 16.72
CA GLU A 66 11.60 9.14 16.85
C GLU A 66 12.93 8.42 17.15
N ASN A 67 12.87 7.19 17.70
CA ASN A 67 14.03 6.35 18.05
C ASN A 67 14.26 5.21 17.05
N ALA A 68 13.36 5.01 16.09
CA ALA A 68 13.50 3.99 15.04
C ALA A 68 14.50 4.47 13.95
N ARG A 69 15.43 3.57 13.54
CA ARG A 69 16.45 3.88 12.52
C ARG A 69 16.41 2.93 11.32
N ASP A 70 15.67 1.84 11.43
CA ASP A 70 15.61 0.78 10.42
C ASP A 70 14.43 0.92 9.46
N LEU A 71 14.02 2.16 9.21
CA LEU A 71 12.88 2.49 8.36
C LEU A 71 13.25 3.62 7.40
N ILE A 72 12.81 3.51 6.15
CA ILE A 72 12.96 4.54 5.12
C ILE A 72 11.64 4.77 4.40
N TYR A 73 11.38 6.01 4.03
CA TYR A 73 10.13 6.44 3.42
C TYR A 73 10.33 7.11 2.06
N MET A 74 9.91 6.44 1.01
CA MET A 74 9.74 7.04 -0.32
C MET A 74 8.42 7.78 -0.37
N CYS A 75 8.46 9.12 -0.33
CA CYS A 75 7.26 9.92 -0.53
C CYS A 75 7.28 10.62 -1.90
N PRO A 76 6.11 10.92 -2.50
CA PRO A 76 6.05 11.60 -3.80
C PRO A 76 6.70 12.99 -3.82
N LYS A 77 6.86 13.61 -2.65
CA LYS A 77 7.50 14.92 -2.48
C LYS A 77 8.96 14.83 -2.03
N MET A 78 9.55 13.62 -2.01
CA MET A 78 10.99 13.50 -1.75
C MET A 78 11.76 14.24 -2.85
N GLU A 79 12.58 15.18 -2.45
CA GLU A 79 13.42 16.00 -3.33
C GLU A 79 14.89 15.79 -3.01
N PHE A 80 15.73 16.03 -3.98
CA PHE A 80 17.18 16.03 -3.86
C PHE A 80 17.71 17.40 -4.21
N TYR A 81 18.94 17.70 -3.81
CA TYR A 81 19.54 19.00 -4.08
C TYR A 81 19.64 19.28 -5.58
N ASN A 82 18.95 20.34 -6.05
CA ASN A 82 18.80 20.66 -7.49
C ASN A 82 20.11 21.04 -8.18
N GLY A 83 21.17 21.39 -7.43
CA GLY A 83 22.50 21.66 -7.97
C GLY A 83 23.23 20.41 -8.47
N TYR A 84 22.86 19.22 -7.96
CA TYR A 84 23.55 17.97 -8.23
C TYR A 84 22.93 17.21 -9.40
N THR A 85 23.79 16.48 -10.14
CA THR A 85 23.33 15.41 -11.04
C THR A 85 22.85 14.21 -10.22
N LEU A 86 22.05 13.32 -10.82
CA LEU A 86 21.59 12.10 -10.14
C LEU A 86 22.77 11.23 -9.67
N ARG A 87 23.85 11.19 -10.44
CA ARG A 87 25.11 10.53 -10.07
C ARG A 87 25.72 11.13 -8.80
N GLN A 88 25.78 12.45 -8.72
CA GLN A 88 26.28 13.15 -7.53
C GLN A 88 25.41 12.92 -6.31
N VAL A 89 24.07 12.85 -6.49
CA VAL A 89 23.14 12.50 -5.42
C VAL A 89 23.45 11.12 -4.85
N LEU A 90 23.56 10.09 -5.71
CA LEU A 90 23.86 8.72 -5.26
C LEU A 90 25.21 8.65 -4.53
N LYS A 91 26.25 9.30 -5.08
CA LYS A 91 27.57 9.36 -4.46
C LYS A 91 27.52 10.04 -3.09
N THR A 92 26.84 11.18 -2.99
CA THR A 92 26.69 11.90 -1.71
C THR A 92 25.97 11.02 -0.69
N ILE A 93 24.87 10.33 -1.06
CA ILE A 93 24.19 9.42 -0.16
C ILE A 93 25.13 8.32 0.35
N SER A 94 25.94 7.73 -0.53
CA SER A 94 26.88 6.68 -0.13
C SER A 94 28.02 7.18 0.78
N GLU A 95 28.45 8.43 0.65
CA GLU A 95 29.45 9.05 1.51
C GLU A 95 28.93 9.28 2.95
N PHE A 96 27.63 9.60 3.10
CA PHE A 96 27.01 9.85 4.40
C PHE A 96 26.32 8.61 5.00
N ASN A 97 26.11 7.56 4.23
CA ASN A 97 25.49 6.32 4.66
C ASN A 97 26.25 5.10 4.14
N SER A 98 27.07 4.52 4.98
CA SER A 98 27.87 3.33 4.66
C SER A 98 27.07 2.08 4.34
N GLU A 99 25.77 2.04 4.72
CA GLU A 99 24.86 0.93 4.40
C GLU A 99 24.24 1.07 3.00
N PHE A 100 24.39 2.24 2.33
CA PHE A 100 23.82 2.48 1.01
C PHE A 100 24.54 1.65 -0.06
N ASP A 101 23.79 0.84 -0.78
CA ASP A 101 24.32 -0.01 -1.87
C ASP A 101 24.41 0.80 -3.17
N LEU A 102 25.52 1.52 -3.33
CA LEU A 102 25.77 2.39 -4.49
C LEU A 102 25.84 1.61 -5.80
N ASP A 103 26.53 0.46 -5.79
CA ASP A 103 26.71 -0.35 -7.01
C ASP A 103 25.36 -0.86 -7.52
N TYR A 104 24.53 -1.35 -6.64
CA TYR A 104 23.19 -1.78 -7.00
C TYR A 104 22.29 -0.61 -7.43
N ALA A 105 22.43 0.57 -6.84
CA ALA A 105 21.70 1.76 -7.27
C ALA A 105 22.07 2.17 -8.70
N LEU A 106 23.36 2.09 -9.06
CA LEU A 106 23.86 2.36 -10.42
C LEU A 106 23.33 1.31 -11.41
N GLU A 107 23.38 0.01 -11.07
CA GLU A 107 22.82 -1.09 -11.87
C GLU A 107 21.32 -0.87 -12.15
N LEU A 108 20.55 -0.53 -11.13
CA LEU A 108 19.13 -0.25 -11.28
C LEU A 108 18.86 0.97 -12.16
N CYS A 109 19.62 2.06 -11.99
CA CYS A 109 19.51 3.24 -12.85
C CYS A 109 19.78 2.91 -14.32
N GLU A 110 20.82 2.15 -14.60
CA GLU A 110 21.13 1.67 -15.95
C GLU A 110 19.96 0.83 -16.51
N SER A 111 19.45 -0.10 -15.73
CA SER A 111 18.35 -0.97 -16.14
C SER A 111 17.08 -0.21 -16.53
N PHE A 112 16.80 0.94 -15.91
CA PHE A 112 15.72 1.85 -16.25
C PHE A 112 16.11 2.94 -17.23
N LYS A 113 17.33 2.93 -17.74
CA LYS A 113 17.89 3.92 -18.68
C LYS A 113 17.77 5.35 -18.13
N ILE A 114 18.02 5.51 -16.83
CA ILE A 114 18.06 6.84 -16.20
C ILE A 114 19.36 7.52 -16.56
N ASP A 115 19.25 8.72 -17.14
CA ASP A 115 20.42 9.57 -17.39
C ASP A 115 20.94 10.14 -16.06
N LEU A 116 22.03 9.55 -15.56
CA LEU A 116 22.65 9.92 -14.29
C LEU A 116 23.36 11.29 -14.32
N ASP A 117 23.63 11.84 -15.50
CA ASP A 117 24.24 13.15 -15.65
C ASP A 117 23.20 14.28 -15.73
N SER A 118 21.91 13.91 -15.80
CA SER A 118 20.80 14.84 -15.65
C SER A 118 20.59 15.25 -14.19
N LYS A 119 19.87 16.36 -13.97
CA LYS A 119 19.48 16.85 -12.64
C LYS A 119 18.11 16.31 -12.26
N PHE A 120 17.86 16.19 -10.94
CA PHE A 120 16.54 15.84 -10.43
C PHE A 120 15.56 17.01 -10.67
N LYS A 121 14.53 16.75 -11.46
CA LYS A 121 13.50 17.74 -11.80
C LYS A 121 12.12 17.08 -11.78
N ALA A 122 11.50 17.03 -10.61
CA ALA A 122 10.27 16.30 -10.37
C ALA A 122 9.10 16.76 -11.24
N GLU A 123 9.03 18.06 -11.57
CA GLU A 123 7.96 18.64 -12.38
C GLU A 123 8.11 18.35 -13.88
N GLU A 124 9.36 18.22 -14.36
CA GLU A 124 9.64 18.00 -15.78
C GLU A 124 9.61 16.51 -16.15
N ASN A 125 10.03 15.61 -15.26
CA ASN A 125 10.11 14.17 -15.51
C ASN A 125 9.65 13.35 -14.31
N VAL A 126 8.35 13.28 -14.11
CA VAL A 126 7.70 12.56 -13.00
C VAL A 126 8.08 11.09 -12.98
N GLN A 127 8.14 10.43 -14.16
CA GLN A 127 8.47 9.01 -14.29
C GLN A 127 9.87 8.71 -13.77
N ASN A 128 10.89 9.34 -14.32
CA ASN A 128 12.30 9.11 -13.92
C ASN A 128 12.52 9.48 -12.46
N CYS A 129 11.90 10.55 -11.97
CA CYS A 129 12.01 10.96 -10.58
C CYS A 129 11.35 9.95 -9.64
N THR A 130 10.21 9.36 -10.01
CA THR A 130 9.57 8.30 -9.23
C THR A 130 10.42 7.04 -9.17
N ILE A 131 10.97 6.61 -10.32
CA ILE A 131 11.87 5.46 -10.39
C ILE A 131 13.12 5.72 -9.54
N PHE A 132 13.75 6.89 -9.68
CA PHE A 132 14.96 7.25 -8.94
C PHE A 132 14.72 7.27 -7.42
N ARG A 133 13.63 7.87 -6.93
CA ARG A 133 13.23 7.82 -5.52
C ARG A 133 13.08 6.39 -5.01
N THR A 134 12.45 5.52 -5.82
CA THR A 134 12.24 4.12 -5.49
C THR A 134 13.58 3.37 -5.41
N ILE A 135 14.50 3.60 -6.37
CA ILE A 135 15.83 3.02 -6.37
C ILE A 135 16.60 3.43 -5.11
N VAL A 136 16.65 4.74 -4.82
CA VAL A 136 17.31 5.23 -3.60
C VAL A 136 16.74 4.55 -2.37
N THR A 137 15.42 4.43 -2.25
CA THR A 137 14.78 3.81 -1.11
C THR A 137 15.15 2.33 -0.96
N ILE A 138 15.18 1.56 -2.06
CA ILE A 138 15.57 0.15 -2.05
C ILE A 138 17.04 -0.02 -1.60
N CYS A 139 17.93 0.86 -2.07
CA CYS A 139 19.36 0.75 -1.84
C CYS A 139 19.82 1.29 -0.47
N MET A 140 18.92 1.87 0.33
CA MET A 140 19.22 2.32 1.70
C MET A 140 19.46 1.19 2.70
N ASN A 141 19.22 -0.07 2.32
CA ASN A 141 19.40 -1.27 3.16
C ASN A 141 18.72 -1.19 4.54
N LYS A 142 17.53 -0.58 4.59
CA LYS A 142 16.71 -0.52 5.80
C LYS A 142 15.76 -1.71 5.89
N LYS A 143 15.40 -2.09 7.10
CA LYS A 143 14.50 -3.21 7.39
C LYS A 143 13.08 -2.98 6.88
N TYR A 144 12.56 -1.75 7.03
CA TYR A 144 11.22 -1.38 6.57
C TYR A 144 11.30 -0.34 5.47
N LEU A 145 10.78 -0.68 4.28
CA LEU A 145 10.73 0.23 3.13
C LEU A 145 9.30 0.67 2.89
N LEU A 146 9.00 1.93 3.19
CA LEU A 146 7.67 2.51 2.98
C LEU A 146 7.59 3.20 1.63
N PHE A 147 6.71 2.73 0.76
CA PHE A 147 6.48 3.31 -0.57
C PHE A 147 5.10 3.95 -0.65
N ASN A 148 5.05 5.27 -0.73
CA ASN A 148 3.81 6.00 -0.86
C ASN A 148 3.52 6.35 -2.31
N LYS A 149 2.61 5.63 -2.93
CA LYS A 149 2.20 5.78 -4.33
C LYS A 149 3.39 5.68 -5.32
N PRO A 150 4.17 4.60 -5.26
CA PRO A 150 5.33 4.42 -6.13
C PRO A 150 4.97 4.26 -7.61
N GLU A 151 3.69 4.22 -7.95
CA GLU A 151 3.17 4.14 -9.31
C GLU A 151 2.97 5.48 -10.01
N ILE A 152 3.18 6.60 -9.32
CA ILE A 152 2.91 7.93 -9.91
C ILE A 152 3.81 8.20 -11.11
N GLY A 153 3.18 8.46 -12.26
CA GLY A 153 3.87 8.78 -13.52
C GLY A 153 4.47 7.57 -14.23
N LEU A 154 4.30 6.35 -13.69
CA LEU A 154 4.87 5.14 -14.27
C LEU A 154 3.94 4.50 -15.30
N SER A 155 4.53 3.93 -16.35
CA SER A 155 3.85 3.00 -17.25
C SER A 155 3.59 1.65 -16.57
N SER A 156 2.67 0.86 -17.10
CA SER A 156 2.41 -0.50 -16.61
C SER A 156 3.66 -1.38 -16.68
N LEU A 157 4.52 -1.15 -17.66
CA LEU A 157 5.78 -1.90 -17.82
C LEU A 157 6.77 -1.55 -16.69
N ASP A 158 6.92 -0.26 -16.36
CA ASP A 158 7.80 0.18 -15.27
C ASP A 158 7.30 -0.31 -13.91
N ILE A 159 5.98 -0.27 -13.66
CA ILE A 159 5.38 -0.80 -12.44
C ILE A 159 5.69 -2.30 -12.31
N ARG A 160 5.52 -3.08 -13.39
CA ARG A 160 5.86 -4.50 -13.39
C ARG A 160 7.34 -4.72 -13.07
N LYS A 161 8.22 -4.02 -13.79
CA LYS A 161 9.67 -4.12 -13.57
C LYS A 161 10.08 -3.76 -12.13
N LEU A 162 9.52 -2.69 -11.58
CA LEU A 162 9.74 -2.33 -10.17
C LEU A 162 9.19 -3.38 -9.21
N SER A 163 8.02 -3.97 -9.51
CA SER A 163 7.45 -5.05 -8.70
C SER A 163 8.37 -6.27 -8.70
N ASP A 164 8.89 -6.67 -9.85
CA ASP A 164 9.82 -7.80 -9.96
C ASP A 164 11.11 -7.56 -9.16
N ILE A 165 11.65 -6.33 -9.20
CA ILE A 165 12.83 -5.94 -8.42
C ILE A 165 12.52 -5.99 -6.91
N LEU A 166 11.43 -5.37 -6.47
CA LEU A 166 11.03 -5.35 -5.07
C LEU A 166 10.79 -6.76 -4.54
N MET A 167 10.03 -7.56 -5.27
CA MET A 167 9.64 -8.90 -4.82
C MET A 167 10.75 -9.95 -5.00
N GLY A 168 11.60 -9.79 -6.02
CA GLY A 168 12.76 -10.67 -6.24
C GLY A 168 13.83 -10.51 -5.16
N ASN A 169 13.94 -9.34 -4.59
CA ASN A 169 15.04 -9.01 -3.66
C ASN A 169 14.65 -8.99 -2.17
N TYR A 170 13.36 -8.83 -1.81
CA TYR A 170 13.00 -8.65 -0.39
C TYR A 170 13.45 -9.80 0.50
N ARG A 171 13.33 -11.04 0.04
CA ARG A 171 13.77 -12.22 0.80
C ARG A 171 15.29 -12.30 0.94
N ARG A 172 16.00 -11.99 -0.13
CA ARG A 172 17.48 -12.04 -0.16
C ARG A 172 18.10 -10.93 0.67
N ARG A 173 17.52 -9.73 0.64
CA ARG A 173 18.02 -8.53 1.32
C ARG A 173 17.42 -8.33 2.72
N GLY A 174 16.40 -9.11 3.10
CA GLY A 174 15.81 -9.09 4.45
C GLY A 174 14.95 -7.88 4.76
N TYR A 175 14.48 -7.09 3.76
CA TYR A 175 13.61 -5.97 4.02
C TYR A 175 12.12 -6.33 3.97
N THR A 176 11.30 -5.47 4.52
CA THR A 176 9.83 -5.57 4.56
C THR A 176 9.23 -4.40 3.78
N PRO A 177 8.83 -4.59 2.51
CA PRO A 177 8.22 -3.52 1.74
C PRO A 177 6.75 -3.33 2.12
N ILE A 178 6.36 -2.08 2.33
CA ILE A 178 4.99 -1.66 2.65
C ILE A 178 4.59 -0.60 1.61
N ILE A 179 3.65 -0.95 0.75
CA ILE A 179 3.22 -0.12 -0.38
C ILE A 179 1.84 0.47 -0.09
N HIS A 180 1.73 1.79 -0.07
CA HIS A 180 0.45 2.48 -0.02
C HIS A 180 0.05 3.01 -1.39
N SER A 181 -1.16 2.69 -1.84
CA SER A 181 -1.75 3.19 -3.08
C SER A 181 -3.25 3.44 -2.95
N LYS A 182 -3.79 4.29 -3.81
CA LYS A 182 -5.24 4.47 -4.00
C LYS A 182 -5.85 3.51 -5.04
N ASN A 183 -5.02 2.77 -5.75
CA ASN A 183 -5.41 1.85 -6.81
C ASN A 183 -4.83 0.47 -6.52
N ALA A 184 -5.64 -0.58 -6.68
CA ALA A 184 -5.14 -1.94 -6.76
C ALA A 184 -4.49 -2.13 -8.14
N ASN A 185 -3.20 -1.88 -8.20
CA ASN A 185 -2.36 -1.98 -9.41
C ASN A 185 -1.47 -3.23 -9.34
N TYR A 186 -0.57 -3.38 -10.30
CA TYR A 186 0.29 -4.55 -10.43
C TYR A 186 1.15 -4.87 -9.20
N PHE A 187 1.51 -3.90 -8.35
CA PHE A 187 2.24 -4.19 -7.11
C PHE A 187 1.47 -5.17 -6.23
N PHE A 188 0.15 -5.01 -6.14
CA PHE A 188 -0.71 -5.79 -5.26
C PHE A 188 -0.84 -7.26 -5.67
N ASP A 189 -0.54 -7.62 -6.92
CA ASP A 189 -0.55 -9.00 -7.38
C ASP A 189 0.59 -9.86 -6.80
N TYR A 190 1.62 -9.23 -6.24
CA TYR A 190 2.82 -9.87 -5.71
C TYR A 190 2.93 -9.83 -4.19
N LEU A 191 2.07 -9.06 -3.49
CA LEU A 191 2.17 -8.86 -2.05
C LEU A 191 1.64 -10.06 -1.26
N ASP A 192 2.18 -10.28 -0.07
CA ASP A 192 1.72 -11.34 0.84
C ASP A 192 0.40 -10.94 1.52
N PHE A 193 0.28 -9.70 1.97
CA PHE A 193 -0.86 -9.21 2.73
C PHE A 193 -1.46 -7.94 2.12
N ILE A 194 -2.79 -7.87 2.19
CA ILE A 194 -3.57 -6.73 1.73
C ILE A 194 -4.32 -6.12 2.92
N ILE A 195 -4.17 -4.81 3.04
CA ILE A 195 -4.84 -3.99 4.05
C ILE A 195 -5.71 -2.98 3.31
N ILE A 196 -6.99 -2.90 3.64
CA ILE A 196 -7.90 -1.89 3.08
C ILE A 196 -8.31 -0.92 4.17
N ILE A 197 -8.12 0.37 3.87
CA ILE A 197 -8.52 1.47 4.74
C ILE A 197 -9.78 2.12 4.17
N LYS A 198 -10.84 2.18 4.97
CA LYS A 198 -12.06 2.93 4.72
C LYS A 198 -12.45 3.70 5.98
N ASP A 199 -12.98 4.90 5.81
CA ASP A 199 -13.48 5.74 6.91
C ASP A 199 -12.47 5.85 8.08
N LYS A 200 -11.18 6.04 7.74
CA LYS A 200 -10.04 6.24 8.66
C LYS A 200 -9.63 5.01 9.49
N LYS A 201 -10.20 3.83 9.19
CA LYS A 201 -9.98 2.57 9.92
C LYS A 201 -9.50 1.47 8.97
N VAL A 202 -8.83 0.47 9.52
CA VAL A 202 -8.60 -0.80 8.81
C VAL A 202 -9.92 -1.57 8.77
N VAL A 203 -10.42 -1.82 7.56
CA VAL A 203 -11.66 -2.59 7.35
C VAL A 203 -11.39 -4.00 6.82
N LEU A 204 -10.19 -4.23 6.31
CA LEU A 204 -9.73 -5.55 5.88
C LEU A 204 -8.22 -5.66 6.11
N PHE A 205 -7.78 -6.75 6.73
CA PHE A 205 -6.39 -7.18 6.79
C PHE A 205 -6.33 -8.69 6.61
N GLU A 206 -5.90 -9.12 5.43
CA GLU A 206 -5.88 -10.54 5.11
C GLU A 206 -4.75 -10.88 4.13
N SER A 207 -4.33 -12.14 4.11
CA SER A 207 -3.39 -12.62 3.10
C SER A 207 -4.02 -12.56 1.70
N ARG A 208 -3.21 -12.12 0.72
CA ARG A 208 -3.66 -12.07 -0.68
C ARG A 208 -4.09 -13.45 -1.19
N GLU A 209 -3.41 -14.50 -0.73
CA GLU A 209 -3.74 -15.88 -1.11
C GLU A 209 -5.14 -16.26 -0.63
N LYS A 210 -5.47 -15.95 0.63
CA LYS A 210 -6.81 -16.20 1.18
C LYS A 210 -7.87 -15.37 0.46
N LEU A 211 -7.61 -14.08 0.21
CA LEU A 211 -8.54 -13.24 -0.56
C LEU A 211 -8.80 -13.82 -1.95
N LYS A 212 -7.78 -14.31 -2.64
CA LYS A 212 -7.92 -14.90 -3.98
C LYS A 212 -8.72 -16.19 -3.99
N LYS A 213 -8.57 -17.03 -2.95
CA LYS A 213 -9.22 -18.35 -2.87
C LYS A 213 -10.60 -18.31 -2.24
N MET A 214 -10.77 -17.45 -1.21
CA MET A 214 -11.91 -17.51 -0.30
C MET A 214 -12.94 -16.40 -0.52
N VAL A 215 -12.64 -15.40 -1.39
CA VAL A 215 -13.64 -14.36 -1.68
C VAL A 215 -14.45 -14.74 -2.89
N TYR A 216 -15.76 -14.74 -2.70
CA TYR A 216 -16.74 -14.97 -3.77
C TYR A 216 -17.84 -13.91 -3.75
N SER A 217 -18.63 -13.86 -4.81
CA SER A 217 -19.76 -12.93 -4.90
C SER A 217 -21.06 -13.65 -5.22
N ILE A 218 -22.16 -13.14 -4.66
CA ILE A 218 -23.53 -13.56 -4.95
C ILE A 218 -24.29 -12.34 -5.45
N SER A 219 -25.07 -12.50 -6.52
CA SER A 219 -25.94 -11.44 -7.04
C SER A 219 -27.39 -11.86 -7.09
N GLY A 220 -28.30 -10.95 -6.82
CA GLY A 220 -29.74 -11.22 -6.82
C GLY A 220 -30.60 -10.05 -6.35
N SER A 221 -31.90 -10.32 -6.16
CA SER A 221 -32.80 -9.33 -5.56
C SER A 221 -32.39 -8.94 -4.14
N VAL A 222 -32.90 -7.82 -3.66
CA VAL A 222 -32.66 -7.35 -2.28
C VAL A 222 -32.99 -8.43 -1.24
N ASP A 223 -34.14 -9.11 -1.39
CA ASP A 223 -34.60 -10.13 -0.46
C ASP A 223 -33.72 -11.39 -0.50
N LEU A 224 -33.33 -11.81 -1.72
CA LEU A 224 -32.44 -12.95 -1.91
C LEU A 224 -31.05 -12.68 -1.28
N ILE A 225 -30.49 -11.52 -1.51
CA ILE A 225 -29.20 -11.15 -0.90
C ILE A 225 -29.34 -11.03 0.62
N GLY A 226 -30.43 -10.42 1.13
CA GLY A 226 -30.68 -10.33 2.57
C GLY A 226 -30.71 -11.71 3.26
N SER A 227 -31.29 -12.71 2.61
CA SER A 227 -31.33 -14.09 3.13
C SER A 227 -29.97 -14.78 2.96
N ALA A 228 -29.31 -14.60 1.82
CA ALA A 228 -28.06 -15.27 1.48
C ALA A 228 -26.85 -14.80 2.31
N VAL A 229 -26.87 -13.55 2.83
CA VAL A 229 -25.75 -13.01 3.63
C VAL A 229 -25.91 -13.26 5.13
N LYS A 230 -27.01 -13.84 5.56
CA LYS A 230 -27.27 -14.13 6.96
C LYS A 230 -26.20 -15.12 7.47
N ASP A 231 -25.61 -14.79 8.61
CA ASP A 231 -24.56 -15.58 9.28
C ASP A 231 -23.26 -15.75 8.46
N ARG A 232 -23.00 -14.89 7.46
CA ARG A 232 -21.79 -14.91 6.63
C ARG A 232 -20.90 -13.70 6.87
N ASN A 233 -19.61 -13.86 6.62
CA ASN A 233 -18.64 -12.78 6.71
C ASN A 233 -18.71 -11.88 5.45
N VAL A 234 -19.58 -10.88 5.49
CA VAL A 234 -19.84 -9.96 4.38
C VAL A 234 -18.83 -8.84 4.39
N LEU A 235 -18.04 -8.74 3.32
CA LEU A 235 -17.05 -7.69 3.11
C LEU A 235 -17.66 -6.42 2.52
N ALA A 236 -18.63 -6.57 1.61
CA ALA A 236 -19.35 -5.44 1.01
C ALA A 236 -20.65 -5.89 0.36
N ILE A 237 -21.64 -4.99 0.31
CA ILE A 237 -22.85 -5.13 -0.51
C ILE A 237 -22.98 -3.90 -1.39
N ARG A 238 -23.30 -4.10 -2.68
CA ARG A 238 -23.48 -3.00 -3.65
C ARG A 238 -24.74 -3.19 -4.47
N THR A 239 -25.38 -2.09 -4.81
CA THR A 239 -26.44 -2.07 -5.83
C THR A 239 -25.80 -2.12 -7.21
N LEU A 240 -26.30 -2.96 -8.10
CA LEU A 240 -25.82 -3.04 -9.46
C LEU A 240 -26.21 -1.77 -10.23
N LYS A 241 -25.23 -1.20 -10.95
CA LYS A 241 -25.51 -0.05 -11.84
C LYS A 241 -26.61 -0.40 -12.81
N ASN A 242 -27.56 0.51 -12.99
CA ASN A 242 -28.75 0.36 -13.85
C ASN A 242 -29.83 -0.64 -13.36
N PHE A 243 -29.66 -1.27 -12.20
CA PHE A 243 -30.63 -2.23 -11.66
C PHE A 243 -30.81 -2.01 -10.16
N SER A 244 -31.58 -0.99 -9.78
CA SER A 244 -31.79 -0.58 -8.38
C SER A 244 -32.32 -1.69 -7.45
N LYS A 245 -32.99 -2.69 -8.02
CA LYS A 245 -33.53 -3.85 -7.29
C LYS A 245 -32.56 -5.03 -7.20
N LEU A 246 -31.39 -4.95 -7.86
CA LEU A 246 -30.40 -6.00 -7.83
C LEU A 246 -29.18 -5.58 -7.02
N LYS A 247 -28.74 -6.46 -6.15
CA LYS A 247 -27.52 -6.29 -5.34
C LYS A 247 -26.51 -7.38 -5.62
N ILE A 248 -25.26 -7.07 -5.31
CA ILE A 248 -24.15 -8.02 -5.27
C ILE A 248 -23.52 -7.94 -3.88
N ALA A 249 -23.35 -9.09 -3.23
CA ALA A 249 -22.64 -9.23 -1.97
C ALA A 249 -21.28 -9.89 -2.23
N TYR A 250 -20.26 -9.39 -1.57
CA TYR A 250 -18.90 -9.93 -1.55
C TYR A 250 -18.66 -10.55 -0.18
N ILE A 251 -18.33 -11.82 -0.15
CA ILE A 251 -18.28 -12.64 1.05
C ILE A 251 -16.91 -13.28 1.16
N LEU A 252 -16.32 -13.24 2.36
CA LEU A 252 -15.14 -14.04 2.70
C LEU A 252 -15.63 -15.34 3.31
N ALA A 253 -15.45 -16.44 2.58
CA ALA A 253 -15.86 -17.78 3.00
C ALA A 253 -15.05 -18.25 4.23
N ASN A 254 -15.67 -19.14 5.01
CA ASN A 254 -15.02 -19.80 6.12
C ASN A 254 -14.10 -20.94 5.65
N ASP A 255 -14.51 -21.62 4.58
CA ASP A 255 -13.78 -22.75 3.96
C ASP A 255 -13.96 -22.79 2.43
N GLU A 256 -13.24 -23.70 1.76
CA GLU A 256 -13.31 -23.87 0.32
C GLU A 256 -14.64 -24.50 -0.16
N ASP A 257 -15.31 -25.26 0.68
CA ASP A 257 -16.58 -25.91 0.32
C ASP A 257 -17.70 -24.86 0.24
N GLU A 258 -17.67 -23.86 1.08
CA GLU A 258 -18.58 -22.70 0.97
C GLU A 258 -18.37 -21.96 -0.37
N VAL A 259 -17.11 -21.79 -0.80
CA VAL A 259 -16.79 -21.18 -2.10
C VAL A 259 -17.36 -22.04 -3.24
N ARG A 260 -17.12 -23.35 -3.23
CA ARG A 260 -17.60 -24.28 -4.28
C ARG A 260 -19.12 -24.30 -4.38
N ALA A 261 -19.81 -24.24 -3.23
CA ALA A 261 -21.27 -24.30 -3.17
C ALA A 261 -21.95 -23.03 -3.69
N HIS A 262 -21.30 -21.86 -3.55
CA HIS A 262 -21.98 -20.57 -3.71
C HIS A 262 -21.30 -19.63 -4.71
N ALA A 263 -20.04 -19.87 -5.10
CA ALA A 263 -19.32 -18.96 -5.98
C ALA A 263 -19.88 -18.98 -7.40
N SER A 264 -20.38 -17.83 -7.85
CA SER A 264 -20.77 -17.64 -9.24
C SER A 264 -19.53 -17.30 -10.12
N ARG A 265 -18.52 -16.69 -9.52
CA ARG A 265 -17.24 -16.35 -10.19
C ARG A 265 -16.16 -15.94 -9.17
N THR A 266 -14.91 -15.93 -9.62
CA THR A 266 -13.80 -15.35 -8.85
C THR A 266 -13.89 -13.84 -8.80
N VAL A 267 -13.53 -13.27 -7.66
CA VAL A 267 -13.51 -11.83 -7.42
C VAL A 267 -12.08 -11.33 -7.50
N SER A 268 -11.81 -10.32 -8.35
CA SER A 268 -10.49 -9.70 -8.40
C SER A 268 -10.27 -8.77 -7.20
N LEU A 269 -8.99 -8.60 -6.79
CA LEU A 269 -8.65 -7.65 -5.73
C LEU A 269 -9.14 -6.22 -6.04
N LYS A 270 -9.02 -5.80 -7.29
CA LYS A 270 -9.51 -4.48 -7.74
C LYS A 270 -11.00 -4.34 -7.50
N GLU A 271 -11.77 -5.33 -7.92
CA GLU A 271 -13.23 -5.34 -7.73
C GLU A 271 -13.61 -5.34 -6.25
N LEU A 272 -12.96 -6.17 -5.45
CA LEU A 272 -13.16 -6.23 -4.01
C LEU A 272 -12.86 -4.87 -3.34
N TYR A 273 -11.71 -4.27 -3.67
CA TYR A 273 -11.33 -2.96 -3.16
C TYR A 273 -12.36 -1.88 -3.54
N GLU A 274 -12.78 -1.84 -4.80
CA GLU A 274 -13.82 -0.92 -5.26
C GLU A 274 -15.13 -1.15 -4.55
N ALA A 275 -15.50 -2.41 -4.29
CA ALA A 275 -16.71 -2.77 -3.57
C ALA A 275 -16.66 -2.31 -2.11
N ILE A 276 -15.58 -2.60 -1.39
CA ILE A 276 -15.44 -2.21 0.02
C ILE A 276 -15.41 -0.69 0.18
N THR A 277 -14.69 0.02 -0.70
CA THR A 277 -14.44 1.46 -0.54
C THR A 277 -15.45 2.37 -1.22
N ALA A 278 -16.43 1.82 -1.94
CA ALA A 278 -17.50 2.67 -2.46
C ALA A 278 -18.21 3.39 -1.32
N SER A 279 -18.50 4.68 -1.50
CA SER A 279 -19.51 5.37 -0.71
C SER A 279 -20.86 4.70 -0.96
N GLU A 280 -21.67 4.55 0.06
CA GLU A 280 -23.08 4.23 -0.12
C GLU A 280 -23.74 5.37 -0.91
N GLU A 281 -23.82 5.23 -2.22
CA GLU A 281 -24.65 6.10 -3.04
C GLU A 281 -26.10 5.69 -2.78
N GLY A 282 -26.83 6.50 -2.01
CA GLY A 282 -28.26 6.40 -1.97
C GLY A 282 -28.92 6.28 -0.59
N GLY A 283 -28.84 7.36 0.15
CA GLY A 283 -29.68 7.66 1.28
C GLY A 283 -29.87 9.18 1.36
N ARG A 284 -30.53 9.75 0.37
CA ARG A 284 -31.24 11.03 0.47
C ARG A 284 -32.61 10.89 -0.16
#